data_2291a16ac4ce8e2137cc87aeb2633176
#
_entry.id   2291a16ac4ce8e2137cc87aeb2633176
#
_cell.length_a   1.000
_cell.length_b   1.000
_cell.length_c   1.000
_cell.angle_alpha   90.00
_cell.angle_beta   90.00
_cell.angle_gamma   90.00
#
_symmetry.space_group_name_H-M   'P 1'
#
loop_
_entity.id
_entity.type
_entity.pdbx_description
1 polymer ?
#
loop_
_entity_poly.entity_id
_entity_poly.type
_entity_poly.pdbx_seq_one_letter_code
_entity_poly.pdbx_strand_id
1 'polypeptide(L)'
;MSRERCRIGVVAPASRMSPDVATSVSALGERLYPDRTPEIVFHPQCFASHGHFAGDDEARAQAFLDVANDGSYNAVWFARGGYGSCRVVESIMSRLMQGSRRKAYVGYSDAGMLLAALYRAGFTAVAHGPVAQDILRDGGDAAVARTLAWMIDRAPEALEPTVDGAKKTAAFNMTVLSHLLGTPLEPDLDGHVLMLEEVGEAMYRIDRSLFHITSNANVRRVSGIMLGRCSNITPNEPDFGMNEEEITQYWCRRAGIPWLGRADIGHDANNKIVPFGPSYGGPTQEALSP
;
A
#
# COMPACT_ATOMS: atom_id res chain seq x y z
N MET A 1 -0.87 29.50 -16.06
CA MET A 1 0.30 28.61 -15.81
C MET A 1 -0.15 27.18 -16.10
N SER A 2 0.41 26.51 -17.12
CA SER A 2 0.10 25.10 -17.36
C SER A 2 0.65 24.34 -16.14
N ARG A 3 -0.22 23.61 -15.43
CA ARG A 3 0.24 22.66 -14.41
C ARG A 3 1.15 21.66 -15.13
N GLU A 4 2.37 21.48 -14.64
CA GLU A 4 3.26 20.44 -15.17
C GLU A 4 2.55 19.10 -15.21
N ARG A 5 2.80 18.34 -16.27
CA ARG A 5 2.21 17.02 -16.48
C ARG A 5 2.70 16.08 -15.36
N CYS A 6 1.77 15.47 -14.61
CA CYS A 6 2.13 14.53 -13.56
C CYS A 6 2.78 13.27 -14.18
N ARG A 7 3.99 12.93 -13.74
CA ARG A 7 4.73 11.75 -14.20
C ARG A 7 4.77 10.68 -13.11
N ILE A 8 4.21 9.50 -13.42
CA ILE A 8 4.06 8.38 -12.48
C ILE A 8 4.89 7.22 -12.98
N GLY A 9 5.84 6.76 -12.17
CA GLY A 9 6.63 5.57 -12.50
C GLY A 9 6.03 4.32 -11.86
N VAL A 10 5.83 3.27 -12.66
CA VAL A 10 5.32 1.99 -12.20
C VAL A 10 6.46 0.98 -12.13
N VAL A 11 6.62 0.32 -10.97
CA VAL A 11 7.70 -0.65 -10.69
C VAL A 11 7.16 -1.90 -10.01
N ALA A 12 7.80 -3.03 -10.19
CA ALA A 12 7.38 -4.35 -9.69
C ALA A 12 8.41 -4.98 -8.74
N PRO A 13 8.53 -4.54 -7.49
CA PRO A 13 9.50 -5.09 -6.55
C PRO A 13 9.22 -6.53 -6.12
N ALA A 14 8.06 -7.08 -6.46
CA ALA A 14 7.65 -8.45 -6.17
C ALA A 14 7.43 -9.27 -7.46
N SER A 15 6.16 -9.51 -7.82
CA SER A 15 5.79 -10.30 -8.98
C SER A 15 5.59 -9.44 -10.23
N ARG A 16 5.80 -10.05 -11.41
CA ARG A 16 5.58 -9.40 -12.70
C ARG A 16 4.11 -9.13 -12.99
N MET A 17 3.85 -8.13 -13.81
CA MET A 17 2.52 -7.82 -14.32
C MET A 17 2.35 -8.25 -15.80
N SER A 18 1.09 -8.34 -16.27
CA SER A 18 0.78 -8.54 -17.68
C SER A 18 1.00 -7.25 -18.48
N PRO A 19 1.51 -7.31 -19.74
CA PRO A 19 1.59 -6.13 -20.62
C PRO A 19 0.25 -5.43 -20.86
N ASP A 20 -0.86 -6.15 -20.86
CA ASP A 20 -2.21 -5.59 -21.04
C ASP A 20 -2.57 -4.56 -19.98
N VAL A 21 -2.00 -4.69 -18.78
CA VAL A 21 -2.17 -3.73 -17.68
C VAL A 21 -1.69 -2.34 -18.11
N ALA A 22 -0.52 -2.25 -18.72
CA ALA A 22 0.05 -0.97 -19.14
C ALA A 22 -0.86 -0.26 -20.15
N THR A 23 -1.37 -0.98 -21.12
CA THR A 23 -2.31 -0.46 -22.13
C THR A 23 -3.61 0.03 -21.47
N SER A 24 -4.22 -0.80 -20.63
CA SER A 24 -5.49 -0.49 -19.97
C SER A 24 -5.39 0.69 -19.00
N VAL A 25 -4.33 0.75 -18.20
CA VAL A 25 -4.09 1.83 -17.25
C VAL A 25 -3.81 3.15 -17.97
N SER A 26 -3.01 3.14 -19.05
CA SER A 26 -2.74 4.34 -19.84
C SER A 26 -4.02 4.89 -20.49
N ALA A 27 -4.80 4.02 -21.12
CA ALA A 27 -6.09 4.40 -21.71
C ALA A 27 -7.08 4.97 -20.67
N LEU A 28 -7.10 4.41 -19.44
CA LEU A 28 -7.90 4.94 -18.37
C LEU A 28 -7.41 6.34 -17.95
N GLY A 29 -6.11 6.54 -17.82
CA GLY A 29 -5.51 7.84 -17.48
C GLY A 29 -5.86 8.92 -18.52
N GLU A 30 -5.79 8.61 -19.81
CA GLU A 30 -6.19 9.51 -20.89
C GLU A 30 -7.69 9.88 -20.81
N ARG A 31 -8.55 8.89 -20.56
CA ARG A 31 -10.00 9.09 -20.43
C ARG A 31 -10.37 9.96 -19.24
N LEU A 32 -9.71 9.78 -18.10
CA LEU A 32 -10.01 10.50 -16.86
C LEU A 32 -9.43 11.94 -16.86
N TYR A 33 -8.33 12.15 -17.55
CA TYR A 33 -7.58 13.42 -17.55
C TYR A 33 -7.28 13.91 -18.97
N PRO A 34 -8.28 14.15 -19.84
CA PRO A 34 -8.05 14.49 -21.25
C PRO A 34 -7.21 15.77 -21.44
N ASP A 35 -7.39 16.78 -20.57
CA ASP A 35 -6.70 18.07 -20.68
C ASP A 35 -5.32 18.09 -19.99
N ARG A 36 -5.00 17.08 -19.19
CA ARG A 36 -3.77 16.97 -18.42
C ARG A 36 -3.35 15.51 -18.21
N THR A 37 -3.44 14.74 -19.29
CA THR A 37 -3.12 13.31 -19.27
C THR A 37 -1.81 13.03 -18.52
N PRO A 38 -1.82 12.21 -17.46
CA PRO A 38 -0.60 11.85 -16.75
C PRO A 38 0.34 11.05 -17.65
N GLU A 39 1.63 11.20 -17.48
CA GLU A 39 2.62 10.31 -18.09
C GLU A 39 2.83 9.11 -17.17
N ILE A 40 2.23 7.97 -17.49
CA ILE A 40 2.39 6.74 -16.71
C ILE A 40 3.46 5.89 -17.38
N VAL A 41 4.62 5.79 -16.74
CA VAL A 41 5.81 5.10 -17.26
C VAL A 41 5.97 3.76 -16.56
N PHE A 42 5.74 2.68 -17.28
CA PHE A 42 5.97 1.33 -16.78
C PHE A 42 7.43 0.97 -16.99
N HIS A 43 8.18 0.77 -15.90
CA HIS A 43 9.56 0.34 -16.01
C HIS A 43 9.63 -1.05 -16.70
N PRO A 44 10.54 -1.28 -17.66
CA PRO A 44 10.61 -2.57 -18.39
C PRO A 44 10.71 -3.79 -17.47
N GLN A 45 11.29 -3.62 -16.29
CA GLN A 45 11.40 -4.64 -15.27
C GLN A 45 10.03 -5.18 -14.81
N CYS A 46 8.95 -4.41 -14.91
CA CYS A 46 7.59 -4.86 -14.54
C CYS A 46 7.16 -6.12 -15.31
N PHE A 47 7.72 -6.36 -16.47
CA PHE A 47 7.40 -7.47 -17.36
C PHE A 47 8.47 -8.58 -17.35
N ALA A 48 9.60 -8.36 -16.65
CA ALA A 48 10.67 -9.34 -16.55
C ALA A 48 10.26 -10.57 -15.73
N SER A 49 10.95 -11.67 -15.92
CA SER A 49 10.71 -12.93 -15.22
C SER A 49 12.02 -13.56 -14.75
N HIS A 50 12.08 -13.85 -13.47
CA HIS A 50 13.12 -14.66 -12.85
C HIS A 50 12.47 -15.57 -11.80
N GLY A 51 12.10 -16.79 -12.21
CA GLY A 51 11.31 -17.68 -11.35
C GLY A 51 9.98 -17.02 -10.93
N HIS A 52 9.79 -16.86 -9.63
CA HIS A 52 8.59 -16.23 -9.06
C HIS A 52 8.53 -14.70 -9.27
N PHE A 53 9.68 -14.05 -9.47
CA PHE A 53 9.84 -12.61 -9.35
C PHE A 53 9.85 -11.89 -10.72
N ALA A 54 9.62 -10.58 -10.67
CA ALA A 54 9.74 -9.67 -11.80
C ALA A 54 11.23 -9.25 -12.03
N GLY A 55 12.09 -10.23 -12.38
CA GLY A 55 13.53 -10.08 -12.42
C GLY A 55 14.20 -10.54 -11.12
N ASP A 56 15.54 -10.60 -11.11
CA ASP A 56 16.31 -10.90 -9.91
C ASP A 56 16.25 -9.77 -8.88
N ASP A 57 16.81 -9.99 -7.69
CA ASP A 57 16.71 -9.05 -6.57
C ASP A 57 17.34 -7.69 -6.93
N GLU A 58 18.49 -7.68 -7.65
CA GLU A 58 19.15 -6.44 -8.05
C GLU A 58 18.36 -5.69 -9.13
N ALA A 59 17.84 -6.38 -10.14
CA ALA A 59 17.00 -5.75 -11.18
C ALA A 59 15.76 -5.11 -10.59
N ARG A 60 15.10 -5.75 -9.61
CA ARG A 60 13.92 -5.21 -8.92
C ARG A 60 14.27 -4.00 -8.06
N ALA A 61 15.37 -4.06 -7.32
CA ALA A 61 15.85 -2.94 -6.52
C ALA A 61 16.26 -1.76 -7.39
N GLN A 62 17.01 -2.01 -8.47
CA GLN A 62 17.47 -0.97 -9.39
C GLN A 62 16.29 -0.28 -10.09
N ALA A 63 15.30 -1.02 -10.58
CA ALA A 63 14.10 -0.45 -11.20
C ALA A 63 13.34 0.49 -10.25
N PHE A 64 13.24 0.12 -8.97
CA PHE A 64 12.65 1.00 -7.96
C PHE A 64 13.47 2.30 -7.81
N LEU A 65 14.80 2.17 -7.74
CA LEU A 65 15.71 3.31 -7.56
C LEU A 65 15.76 4.23 -8.78
N ASP A 66 15.67 3.68 -9.99
CA ASP A 66 15.63 4.45 -11.24
C ASP A 66 14.45 5.41 -11.26
N VAL A 67 13.29 4.99 -10.74
CA VAL A 67 12.10 5.86 -10.63
C VAL A 67 12.16 6.73 -9.36
N ALA A 68 12.51 6.15 -8.23
CA ALA A 68 12.48 6.87 -6.96
C ALA A 68 13.50 8.00 -6.89
N ASN A 69 14.69 7.83 -7.48
CA ASN A 69 15.77 8.81 -7.44
C ASN A 69 15.72 9.82 -8.61
N ASP A 70 14.96 9.55 -9.68
CA ASP A 70 14.81 10.49 -10.81
C ASP A 70 13.83 11.61 -10.43
N GLY A 71 14.31 12.84 -10.34
CA GLY A 71 13.52 14.03 -9.97
C GLY A 71 12.35 14.37 -10.91
N SER A 72 12.31 13.77 -12.11
CA SER A 72 11.22 14.00 -13.08
C SER A 72 9.91 13.27 -12.72
N TYR A 73 9.94 12.25 -11.86
CA TYR A 73 8.74 11.54 -11.41
C TYR A 73 8.12 12.21 -10.18
N ASN A 74 6.78 12.28 -10.14
CA ASN A 74 5.99 12.77 -9.02
C ASN A 74 5.54 11.65 -8.08
N ALA A 75 5.42 10.42 -8.61
CA ALA A 75 4.98 9.26 -7.84
C ALA A 75 5.66 7.97 -8.27
N VAL A 76 5.76 7.03 -7.34
CA VAL A 76 6.11 5.63 -7.54
C VAL A 76 4.88 4.79 -7.24
N TRP A 77 4.40 4.07 -8.23
CA TRP A 77 3.24 3.20 -8.11
C TRP A 77 3.65 1.74 -8.26
N PHE A 78 3.23 0.91 -7.33
CA PHE A 78 3.55 -0.51 -7.40
C PHE A 78 2.71 -1.20 -8.47
N ALA A 79 3.36 -1.97 -9.32
CA ALA A 79 2.72 -2.68 -10.43
C ALA A 79 1.76 -3.77 -9.94
N ARG A 80 2.20 -4.52 -8.93
CA ARG A 80 1.51 -5.70 -8.40
C ARG A 80 2.04 -6.06 -7.01
N GLY A 81 1.20 -6.74 -6.21
CA GLY A 81 1.61 -7.47 -5.02
C GLY A 81 2.26 -8.82 -5.35
N GLY A 82 2.02 -9.82 -4.54
CA GLY A 82 2.61 -11.16 -4.63
C GLY A 82 3.57 -11.40 -3.46
N TYR A 83 4.84 -11.71 -3.75
CA TYR A 83 5.88 -11.89 -2.75
C TYR A 83 7.23 -11.43 -3.31
N GLY A 84 8.07 -10.81 -2.46
CA GLY A 84 9.44 -10.50 -2.81
C GLY A 84 9.96 -9.15 -2.37
N SER A 85 9.11 -8.21 -1.95
CA SER A 85 9.55 -6.88 -1.49
C SER A 85 10.48 -6.95 -0.29
N CYS A 86 10.28 -7.90 0.63
CA CYS A 86 11.15 -8.11 1.79
C CYS A 86 12.61 -8.44 1.42
N ARG A 87 12.85 -9.03 0.23
CA ARG A 87 14.20 -9.39 -0.23
C ARG A 87 15.02 -8.19 -0.74
N VAL A 88 14.33 -7.14 -1.18
CA VAL A 88 14.95 -5.98 -1.84
C VAL A 88 14.90 -4.69 -1.02
N VAL A 89 14.06 -4.66 0.04
CA VAL A 89 13.79 -3.43 0.80
C VAL A 89 15.06 -2.81 1.39
N GLU A 90 15.95 -3.58 1.99
CA GLU A 90 17.20 -3.06 2.60
C GLU A 90 18.13 -2.46 1.54
N SER A 91 18.30 -3.16 0.39
CA SER A 91 19.07 -2.67 -0.74
C SER A 91 18.50 -1.37 -1.31
N ILE A 92 17.19 -1.27 -1.43
CA ILE A 92 16.50 -0.05 -1.88
C ILE A 92 16.72 1.07 -0.88
N MET A 93 16.41 0.86 0.40
CA MET A 93 16.45 1.90 1.43
C MET A 93 17.85 2.50 1.61
N SER A 94 18.91 1.69 1.48
CA SER A 94 20.29 2.15 1.59
C SER A 94 20.78 3.00 0.41
N ARG A 95 20.06 2.98 -0.73
CA ARG A 95 20.44 3.65 -1.99
C ARG A 95 19.47 4.79 -2.38
N LEU A 96 18.44 5.05 -1.58
CA LEU A 96 17.52 6.16 -1.83
C LEU A 96 18.18 7.52 -1.62
N MET A 97 18.02 8.42 -2.57
CA MET A 97 18.50 9.81 -2.50
C MET A 97 17.47 10.71 -1.82
N GLN A 98 17.89 11.87 -1.33
CA GLN A 98 17.01 12.80 -0.62
C GLN A 98 15.82 13.28 -1.48
N GLY A 99 16.02 13.44 -2.79
CA GLY A 99 14.96 13.85 -3.74
C GLY A 99 13.78 12.87 -3.81
N SER A 100 13.99 11.60 -3.46
CA SER A 100 12.93 10.57 -3.43
C SER A 100 11.82 10.88 -2.42
N ARG A 101 12.11 11.65 -1.36
CA ARG A 101 11.15 12.03 -0.31
C ARG A 101 9.99 12.91 -0.80
N ARG A 102 10.13 13.54 -1.97
CA ARG A 102 9.10 14.43 -2.54
C ARG A 102 8.00 13.70 -3.30
N LYS A 103 8.16 12.40 -3.52
CA LYS A 103 7.25 11.58 -4.32
C LYS A 103 6.17 10.94 -3.47
N ALA A 104 5.03 10.63 -4.10
CA ALA A 104 4.05 9.72 -3.55
C ALA A 104 4.44 8.26 -3.81
N TYR A 105 4.14 7.39 -2.87
CA TYR A 105 4.35 5.94 -2.96
C TYR A 105 3.05 5.23 -2.67
N VAL A 106 2.52 4.47 -3.64
CA VAL A 106 1.21 3.81 -3.50
C VAL A 106 1.28 2.35 -3.89
N GLY A 107 0.75 1.51 -3.01
CA GLY A 107 0.60 0.08 -3.22
C GLY A 107 -0.05 -0.59 -2.02
N TYR A 108 -0.25 -1.88 -2.06
CA TYR A 108 -0.76 -2.67 -0.94
C TYR A 108 -0.26 -4.13 -1.03
N SER A 109 -0.75 -5.01 -0.17
CA SER A 109 -0.31 -6.41 -0.14
C SER A 109 1.20 -6.48 0.18
N ASP A 110 2.00 -7.25 -0.56
CA ASP A 110 3.46 -7.37 -0.39
C ASP A 110 4.20 -6.02 -0.43
N ALA A 111 3.68 -5.03 -1.16
CA ALA A 111 4.23 -3.66 -1.17
C ALA A 111 4.25 -3.01 0.23
N GLY A 112 3.44 -3.50 1.16
CA GLY A 112 3.43 -3.06 2.56
C GLY A 112 4.80 -3.10 3.23
N MET A 113 5.68 -4.02 2.82
CA MET A 113 7.08 -4.08 3.29
C MET A 113 7.84 -2.79 2.96
N LEU A 114 7.77 -2.35 1.70
CA LEU A 114 8.43 -1.12 1.27
C LEU A 114 7.73 0.14 1.80
N LEU A 115 6.39 0.15 1.83
CA LEU A 115 5.64 1.27 2.40
C LEU A 115 5.98 1.49 3.88
N ALA A 116 6.08 0.41 4.67
CA ALA A 116 6.50 0.47 6.07
C ALA A 116 7.91 1.06 6.23
N ALA A 117 8.87 0.57 5.44
CA ALA A 117 10.25 1.05 5.47
C ALA A 117 10.37 2.53 5.08
N LEU A 118 9.67 2.95 4.02
CA LEU A 118 9.60 4.35 3.59
C LEU A 118 9.00 5.23 4.70
N TYR A 119 7.86 4.81 5.26
CA TYR A 119 7.20 5.55 6.34
C TYR A 119 8.10 5.67 7.58
N ARG A 120 8.72 4.57 8.01
CA ARG A 120 9.71 4.57 9.10
C ARG A 120 10.88 5.53 8.83
N ALA A 121 11.33 5.64 7.58
CA ALA A 121 12.38 6.56 7.18
C ALA A 121 11.92 8.02 7.06
N GLY A 122 10.66 8.34 7.41
CA GLY A 122 10.10 9.70 7.42
C GLY A 122 9.61 10.20 6.06
N PHE A 123 9.26 9.31 5.13
CA PHE A 123 8.52 9.69 3.92
C PHE A 123 7.07 9.99 4.29
N THR A 124 6.54 11.12 3.82
CA THR A 124 5.22 11.63 4.23
C THR A 124 4.10 11.31 3.26
N ALA A 125 4.40 11.02 2.01
CA ALA A 125 3.39 10.72 0.98
C ALA A 125 3.39 9.21 0.64
N VAL A 126 3.21 8.38 1.65
CA VAL A 126 3.12 6.92 1.54
C VAL A 126 1.67 6.51 1.79
N ALA A 127 1.11 5.65 0.95
CA ALA A 127 -0.26 5.19 1.11
C ALA A 127 -0.47 3.72 0.71
N HIS A 128 -1.28 3.02 1.49
CA HIS A 128 -1.96 1.80 1.05
C HIS A 128 -2.99 2.17 -0.01
N GLY A 129 -3.05 1.42 -1.10
CA GLY A 129 -4.05 1.62 -2.14
C GLY A 129 -3.84 0.70 -3.34
N PRO A 130 -4.82 0.63 -4.25
CA PRO A 130 -4.79 -0.26 -5.40
C PRO A 130 -3.51 -0.15 -6.24
N VAL A 131 -3.02 -1.30 -6.69
CA VAL A 131 -1.86 -1.42 -7.59
C VAL A 131 -2.31 -1.38 -9.07
N ALA A 132 -1.37 -1.20 -9.99
CA ALA A 132 -1.69 -1.11 -11.43
C ALA A 132 -2.39 -2.38 -11.95
N GLN A 133 -2.00 -3.56 -11.48
CA GLN A 133 -2.58 -4.85 -11.87
C GLN A 133 -4.08 -4.98 -11.55
N ASP A 134 -4.59 -4.20 -10.59
CA ASP A 134 -5.99 -4.25 -10.19
C ASP A 134 -6.94 -3.80 -11.32
N ILE A 135 -6.44 -3.13 -12.36
CA ILE A 135 -7.19 -2.78 -13.57
C ILE A 135 -7.86 -3.99 -14.24
N LEU A 136 -7.27 -5.18 -14.10
CA LEU A 136 -7.79 -6.42 -14.69
C LEU A 136 -8.86 -7.11 -13.84
N ARG A 137 -9.15 -6.58 -12.65
CA ARG A 137 -10.24 -7.11 -11.80
C ARG A 137 -11.59 -6.65 -12.34
N ASP A 138 -12.62 -7.37 -11.99
CA ASP A 138 -13.99 -6.87 -12.13
C ASP A 138 -14.15 -5.58 -11.31
N GLY A 139 -14.58 -4.49 -11.96
CA GLY A 139 -14.60 -3.16 -11.35
C GLY A 139 -13.22 -2.48 -11.19
N GLY A 140 -12.16 -3.01 -11.78
CA GLY A 140 -10.78 -2.54 -11.65
C GLY A 140 -10.54 -1.10 -12.13
N ASP A 141 -11.30 -0.63 -13.14
CA ASP A 141 -11.29 0.77 -13.58
C ASP A 141 -11.51 1.74 -12.40
N ALA A 142 -12.47 1.44 -11.54
CA ALA A 142 -12.77 2.27 -10.37
C ALA A 142 -11.64 2.24 -9.31
N ALA A 143 -10.99 1.10 -9.11
CA ALA A 143 -9.87 0.97 -8.20
C ALA A 143 -8.66 1.79 -8.68
N VAL A 144 -8.29 1.63 -9.95
CA VAL A 144 -7.17 2.36 -10.57
C VAL A 144 -7.46 3.85 -10.67
N ALA A 145 -8.69 4.25 -11.06
CA ALA A 145 -9.11 5.65 -11.07
C ALA A 145 -8.92 6.33 -9.71
N ARG A 146 -9.25 5.63 -8.62
CA ARG A 146 -9.08 6.09 -7.24
C ARG A 146 -7.60 6.34 -6.91
N THR A 147 -6.72 5.43 -7.31
CA THR A 147 -5.28 5.60 -7.11
C THR A 147 -4.72 6.77 -7.92
N LEU A 148 -5.12 6.91 -9.19
CA LEU A 148 -4.74 8.05 -10.02
C LEU A 148 -5.23 9.37 -9.41
N ALA A 149 -6.49 9.45 -8.98
CA ALA A 149 -7.05 10.63 -8.35
C ALA A 149 -6.28 11.05 -7.09
N TRP A 150 -5.86 10.08 -6.26
CA TRP A 150 -5.05 10.40 -5.09
C TRP A 150 -3.62 10.82 -5.47
N MET A 151 -2.97 10.15 -6.42
CA MET A 151 -1.60 10.50 -6.82
C MET A 151 -1.51 11.88 -7.50
N ILE A 152 -2.52 12.22 -8.32
CA ILE A 152 -2.52 13.45 -9.14
C ILE A 152 -3.10 14.63 -8.37
N ASP A 153 -4.23 14.44 -7.70
CA ASP A 153 -5.05 15.51 -7.12
C ASP A 153 -5.10 15.50 -5.59
N ARG A 154 -4.62 14.45 -4.94
CA ARG A 154 -4.88 14.20 -3.51
C ARG A 154 -6.37 14.18 -3.19
N ALA A 155 -7.16 13.65 -4.11
CA ALA A 155 -8.61 13.63 -4.06
C ALA A 155 -9.14 12.97 -2.78
N PRO A 156 -9.89 13.68 -1.93
CA PRO A 156 -10.37 13.14 -0.66
C PRO A 156 -11.39 12.00 -0.84
N GLU A 157 -12.11 11.99 -1.95
CA GLU A 157 -13.06 10.91 -2.30
C GLU A 157 -12.38 9.56 -2.61
N ALA A 158 -11.07 9.57 -2.82
CA ALA A 158 -10.27 8.35 -2.97
C ALA A 158 -9.96 7.68 -1.63
N LEU A 159 -10.06 8.43 -0.53
CA LEU A 159 -9.69 7.96 0.79
C LEU A 159 -10.71 6.96 1.36
N GLU A 160 -10.24 6.14 2.28
CA GLU A 160 -11.09 5.35 3.15
C GLU A 160 -11.99 6.29 3.97
N PRO A 161 -13.31 6.03 4.11
CA PRO A 161 -14.27 7.02 4.64
C PRO A 161 -14.00 7.52 6.06
N THR A 162 -13.25 6.78 6.87
CA THR A 162 -12.90 7.20 8.26
C THR A 162 -11.61 8.01 8.34
N VAL A 163 -10.92 8.20 7.20
CA VAL A 163 -9.69 9.00 7.10
C VAL A 163 -10.07 10.49 6.98
N ASP A 164 -10.11 11.18 8.09
CA ASP A 164 -10.56 12.58 8.21
C ASP A 164 -9.42 13.60 8.42
N GLY A 165 -8.18 13.13 8.50
CA GLY A 165 -7.02 13.96 8.78
C GLY A 165 -6.75 14.28 10.26
N ALA A 166 -7.69 13.99 11.13
CA ALA A 166 -7.54 14.26 12.56
C ALA A 166 -6.65 13.22 13.26
N LYS A 167 -6.60 12.00 12.72
CA LYS A 167 -5.84 10.88 13.29
C LYS A 167 -4.80 10.39 12.30
N LYS A 168 -3.68 9.90 12.84
CA LYS A 168 -2.73 9.12 12.04
C LYS A 168 -3.38 7.80 11.63
N THR A 169 -3.13 7.36 10.42
CA THR A 169 -3.62 6.09 9.88
C THR A 169 -2.48 5.25 9.33
N ALA A 170 -2.66 3.95 9.29
CA ALA A 170 -1.83 3.01 8.53
C ALA A 170 -2.68 1.78 8.17
N ALA A 171 -2.44 1.19 7.00
CA ALA A 171 -3.15 0.00 6.57
C ALA A 171 -2.20 -1.06 6.04
N PHE A 172 -2.47 -2.32 6.38
CA PHE A 172 -1.63 -3.46 6.02
C PHE A 172 -2.46 -4.71 5.74
N ASN A 173 -1.90 -5.55 4.88
CA ASN A 173 -2.24 -6.97 4.93
C ASN A 173 -1.72 -7.58 6.25
N MET A 174 -2.53 -8.41 6.92
CA MET A 174 -2.19 -8.95 8.25
C MET A 174 -0.93 -9.82 8.20
N THR A 175 -0.82 -10.67 7.19
CA THR A 175 0.36 -11.53 7.01
C THR A 175 1.61 -10.66 6.83
N VAL A 176 1.56 -9.62 6.02
CA VAL A 176 2.69 -8.70 5.79
C VAL A 176 3.07 -7.98 7.09
N LEU A 177 2.12 -7.41 7.80
CA LEU A 177 2.41 -6.73 9.07
C LEU A 177 2.98 -7.69 10.10
N SER A 178 2.41 -8.90 10.24
CA SER A 178 2.92 -9.88 11.21
C SER A 178 4.38 -10.26 10.98
N HIS A 179 4.85 -10.23 9.71
CA HIS A 179 6.25 -10.49 9.39
C HIS A 179 7.15 -9.24 9.49
N LEU A 180 6.59 -8.03 9.51
CA LEU A 180 7.32 -6.79 9.75
C LEU A 180 7.63 -6.56 11.23
N LEU A 181 6.69 -6.93 12.11
CA LEU A 181 6.81 -6.68 13.55
C LEU A 181 8.00 -7.43 14.15
N GLY A 182 8.81 -6.74 14.93
CA GLY A 182 10.05 -7.25 15.52
C GLY A 182 11.27 -7.18 14.59
N THR A 183 11.11 -6.68 13.35
CA THR A 183 12.24 -6.47 12.42
C THR A 183 12.72 -5.02 12.44
N PRO A 184 13.92 -4.72 11.89
CA PRO A 184 14.38 -3.34 11.72
C PRO A 184 13.48 -2.48 10.82
N LEU A 185 12.54 -3.07 10.09
CA LEU A 185 11.61 -2.40 9.18
C LEU A 185 10.29 -2.01 9.86
N GLU A 186 10.07 -2.43 11.11
CA GLU A 186 8.85 -2.14 11.86
C GLU A 186 8.62 -0.62 11.94
N PRO A 187 7.48 -0.10 11.42
CA PRO A 187 7.17 1.33 11.51
C PRO A 187 6.67 1.69 12.91
N ASP A 188 6.85 2.93 13.35
CA ASP A 188 6.20 3.42 14.56
C ASP A 188 4.71 3.65 14.30
N LEU A 189 3.86 2.91 15.01
CA LEU A 189 2.40 2.94 14.89
C LEU A 189 1.73 3.65 16.09
N ASP A 190 2.49 4.32 16.95
CA ASP A 190 1.93 5.01 18.11
C ASP A 190 0.86 6.04 17.71
N GLY A 191 -0.33 5.90 18.31
CA GLY A 191 -1.47 6.77 18.06
C GLY A 191 -2.17 6.60 16.70
N HIS A 192 -1.80 5.60 15.89
CA HIS A 192 -2.46 5.36 14.59
C HIS A 192 -3.78 4.61 14.74
N VAL A 193 -4.73 4.89 13.86
CA VAL A 193 -5.79 3.94 13.51
C VAL A 193 -5.17 2.92 12.57
N LEU A 194 -5.05 1.68 13.02
CA LEU A 194 -4.46 0.58 12.25
C LEU A 194 -5.56 -0.20 11.54
N MET A 195 -5.53 -0.20 10.22
CA MET A 195 -6.48 -0.91 9.37
C MET A 195 -5.83 -2.18 8.83
N LEU A 196 -6.50 -3.33 9.00
CA LEU A 196 -5.98 -4.64 8.62
C LEU A 196 -6.91 -5.32 7.64
N GLU A 197 -6.38 -5.96 6.61
CA GLU A 197 -7.11 -6.77 5.64
C GLU A 197 -6.35 -8.06 5.35
N GLU A 198 -7.00 -9.07 4.74
CA GLU A 198 -6.33 -10.32 4.42
C GLU A 198 -6.93 -11.00 3.18
N VAL A 199 -6.13 -11.85 2.52
CA VAL A 199 -6.57 -12.64 1.37
C VAL A 199 -5.94 -14.03 1.35
N GLY A 200 -6.76 -15.05 1.08
CA GLY A 200 -6.28 -16.39 0.81
C GLY A 200 -5.84 -17.20 2.04
N GLU A 201 -6.04 -16.67 3.24
CA GLU A 201 -5.63 -17.33 4.48
C GLU A 201 -6.78 -18.09 5.16
N ALA A 202 -6.45 -19.16 5.88
CA ALA A 202 -7.41 -19.85 6.73
C ALA A 202 -7.62 -19.11 8.06
N MET A 203 -8.79 -19.27 8.70
CA MET A 203 -9.13 -18.56 9.94
C MET A 203 -8.09 -18.75 11.05
N TYR A 204 -7.54 -19.97 11.22
CA TYR A 204 -6.49 -20.19 12.23
C TYR A 204 -5.21 -19.40 11.95
N ARG A 205 -4.93 -19.05 10.69
CA ARG A 205 -3.79 -18.20 10.33
C ARG A 205 -4.07 -16.75 10.62
N ILE A 206 -5.30 -16.28 10.34
CA ILE A 206 -5.79 -14.95 10.73
C ILE A 206 -5.70 -14.79 12.25
N ASP A 207 -6.20 -15.78 12.99
CA ASP A 207 -6.13 -15.80 14.46
C ASP A 207 -4.69 -15.69 14.97
N ARG A 208 -3.79 -16.51 14.43
CA ARG A 208 -2.36 -16.48 14.80
C ARG A 208 -1.66 -15.19 14.42
N SER A 209 -2.00 -14.60 13.28
CA SER A 209 -1.46 -13.29 12.86
C SER A 209 -1.92 -12.18 13.81
N LEU A 210 -3.19 -12.17 14.18
CA LEU A 210 -3.74 -11.22 15.14
C LEU A 210 -3.17 -11.41 16.55
N PHE A 211 -2.94 -12.67 16.99
CA PHE A 211 -2.19 -12.94 18.21
C PHE A 211 -0.82 -12.26 18.19
N HIS A 212 -0.04 -12.43 17.12
CA HIS A 212 1.29 -11.81 17.00
C HIS A 212 1.19 -10.30 16.94
N ILE A 213 0.33 -9.75 16.07
CA ILE A 213 0.13 -8.32 15.88
C ILE A 213 -0.24 -7.65 17.20
N THR A 214 -1.24 -8.14 17.90
CA THR A 214 -1.71 -7.52 19.16
C THR A 214 -0.80 -7.78 20.36
N SER A 215 0.13 -8.74 20.26
CA SER A 215 1.16 -8.98 21.27
C SER A 215 2.34 -7.99 21.19
N ASN A 216 2.52 -7.33 20.03
CA ASN A 216 3.62 -6.39 19.83
C ASN A 216 3.41 -5.09 20.64
N ALA A 217 4.45 -4.63 21.33
CA ALA A 217 4.38 -3.47 22.23
C ALA A 217 4.08 -2.15 21.49
N ASN A 218 4.54 -2.01 20.24
CA ASN A 218 4.26 -0.84 19.40
C ASN A 218 2.79 -0.84 18.96
N VAL A 219 2.26 -1.99 18.51
CA VAL A 219 0.85 -2.11 18.13
C VAL A 219 -0.09 -1.84 19.30
N ARG A 220 0.30 -2.17 20.54
CA ARG A 220 -0.51 -1.85 21.73
C ARG A 220 -0.68 -0.35 22.00
N ARG A 221 0.08 0.51 21.32
CA ARG A 221 -0.05 1.96 21.42
C ARG A 221 -0.88 2.59 20.31
N VAL A 222 -1.46 1.78 19.40
CA VAL A 222 -2.38 2.32 18.37
C VAL A 222 -3.64 2.90 19.01
N SER A 223 -4.26 3.88 18.36
CA SER A 223 -5.56 4.43 18.78
C SER A 223 -6.68 3.41 18.68
N GLY A 224 -6.52 2.39 17.85
CA GLY A 224 -7.42 1.27 17.70
C GLY A 224 -7.20 0.53 16.40
N ILE A 225 -7.88 -0.61 16.25
CA ILE A 225 -7.83 -1.47 15.07
C ILE A 225 -9.19 -1.43 14.36
N MET A 226 -9.14 -1.31 13.03
CA MET A 226 -10.26 -1.55 12.12
C MET A 226 -9.96 -2.77 11.26
N LEU A 227 -11.00 -3.53 10.90
CA LEU A 227 -10.90 -4.69 10.03
C LEU A 227 -11.45 -4.38 8.65
N GLY A 228 -10.62 -4.47 7.63
CA GLY A 228 -10.99 -4.50 6.23
C GLY A 228 -11.67 -5.82 5.85
N ARG A 229 -11.74 -6.07 4.55
CA ARG A 229 -12.26 -7.35 4.05
C ARG A 229 -11.21 -8.44 4.13
N CYS A 230 -11.63 -9.61 4.61
CA CYS A 230 -10.88 -10.85 4.49
C CYS A 230 -11.54 -11.67 3.37
N SER A 231 -10.81 -11.95 2.31
CA SER A 231 -11.37 -12.60 1.11
C SER A 231 -10.67 -13.90 0.77
N ASN A 232 -11.33 -14.76 -0.02
CA ASN A 232 -10.80 -16.06 -0.42
C ASN A 232 -10.33 -16.92 0.77
N ILE A 233 -11.08 -16.89 1.86
CA ILE A 233 -10.78 -17.64 3.07
C ILE A 233 -10.77 -19.13 2.77
N THR A 234 -9.67 -19.81 3.10
CA THR A 234 -9.59 -21.26 3.01
C THR A 234 -10.35 -21.90 4.18
N PRO A 235 -11.33 -22.77 3.94
CA PRO A 235 -12.05 -23.44 5.01
C PRO A 235 -11.12 -24.20 5.96
N ASN A 236 -11.43 -24.15 7.24
CA ASN A 236 -10.77 -24.97 8.25
C ASN A 236 -11.48 -26.32 8.37
N GLU A 237 -10.70 -27.36 8.60
CA GLU A 237 -11.19 -28.68 8.95
C GLU A 237 -10.48 -29.18 10.21
N PRO A 238 -11.17 -29.32 11.36
CA PRO A 238 -12.57 -28.93 11.59
C PRO A 238 -12.82 -27.45 11.49
N ASP A 239 -14.11 -27.04 11.39
CA ASP A 239 -14.51 -25.62 11.36
C ASP A 239 -13.91 -24.84 12.52
N PHE A 240 -13.48 -23.61 12.25
CA PHE A 240 -12.81 -22.77 13.25
C PHE A 240 -13.78 -22.23 14.31
N GLY A 241 -15.06 -22.12 13.99
CA GLY A 241 -16.13 -21.73 14.91
C GLY A 241 -16.21 -20.23 15.21
N MET A 242 -15.37 -19.39 14.55
CA MET A 242 -15.41 -17.93 14.64
C MET A 242 -15.11 -17.33 13.26
N ASN A 243 -15.76 -16.22 12.93
CA ASN A 243 -15.42 -15.44 11.75
C ASN A 243 -14.27 -14.45 12.03
N GLU A 244 -13.76 -13.79 10.97
CA GLU A 244 -12.62 -12.88 11.05
C GLU A 244 -12.87 -11.67 11.95
N GLU A 245 -14.12 -11.20 12.05
CA GLU A 245 -14.48 -10.07 12.91
C GLU A 245 -14.49 -10.48 14.38
N GLU A 246 -15.08 -11.63 14.70
CA GLU A 246 -15.09 -12.19 16.05
C GLU A 246 -13.68 -12.45 16.57
N ILE A 247 -12.80 -12.97 15.69
CA ILE A 247 -11.37 -13.19 15.99
C ILE A 247 -10.69 -11.85 16.29
N THR A 248 -10.91 -10.84 15.44
CA THR A 248 -10.29 -9.52 15.61
C THR A 248 -10.75 -8.87 16.92
N GLN A 249 -12.06 -8.90 17.21
CA GLN A 249 -12.61 -8.39 18.46
C GLN A 249 -12.06 -9.13 19.68
N TYR A 250 -11.90 -10.45 19.60
CA TYR A 250 -11.31 -11.26 20.66
C TYR A 250 -9.90 -10.79 21.00
N TRP A 251 -9.03 -10.62 20.01
CA TRP A 251 -7.65 -10.20 20.22
C TRP A 251 -7.55 -8.73 20.64
N CYS A 252 -8.37 -7.85 20.10
CA CYS A 252 -8.46 -6.46 20.56
C CYS A 252 -8.80 -6.37 22.04
N ARG A 253 -9.86 -7.06 22.49
CA ARG A 253 -10.24 -7.10 23.92
C ARG A 253 -9.13 -7.65 24.80
N ARG A 254 -8.49 -8.76 24.38
CA ARG A 254 -7.42 -9.40 25.13
C ARG A 254 -6.17 -8.50 25.27
N ALA A 255 -5.85 -7.71 24.27
CA ALA A 255 -4.70 -6.81 24.25
C ALA A 255 -4.99 -5.42 24.84
N GLY A 256 -6.24 -5.10 25.13
CA GLY A 256 -6.65 -3.76 25.57
C GLY A 256 -6.61 -2.72 24.46
N ILE A 257 -6.70 -3.13 23.19
CA ILE A 257 -6.71 -2.25 22.00
C ILE A 257 -8.17 -1.94 21.64
N PRO A 258 -8.55 -0.66 21.41
CA PRO A 258 -9.89 -0.33 20.95
C PRO A 258 -10.23 -1.00 19.62
N TRP A 259 -11.39 -1.66 19.53
CA TRP A 259 -12.00 -2.07 18.29
C TRP A 259 -12.81 -0.93 17.70
N LEU A 260 -12.49 -0.50 16.47
CA LEU A 260 -13.08 0.68 15.83
C LEU A 260 -14.04 0.33 14.68
N GLY A 261 -14.34 -0.95 14.47
CA GLY A 261 -15.26 -1.40 13.43
C GLY A 261 -14.59 -1.79 12.11
N ARG A 262 -15.35 -1.71 11.02
CA ARG A 262 -14.90 -2.12 9.69
C ARG A 262 -14.27 -0.95 8.93
N ALA A 263 -13.27 -1.27 8.10
CA ALA A 263 -12.63 -0.36 7.17
C ALA A 263 -12.93 -0.76 5.72
N ASP A 264 -12.99 0.21 4.80
CA ASP A 264 -13.25 -0.05 3.39
C ASP A 264 -11.97 -0.32 2.59
N ILE A 265 -11.19 -1.30 3.05
CA ILE A 265 -9.98 -1.80 2.39
C ILE A 265 -10.06 -3.33 2.18
N GLY A 266 -9.30 -3.86 1.23
CA GLY A 266 -9.25 -5.30 0.96
C GLY A 266 -8.65 -5.63 -0.41
N HIS A 267 -8.57 -6.91 -0.75
CA HIS A 267 -8.03 -7.39 -2.04
C HIS A 267 -9.10 -7.41 -3.15
N ASP A 268 -9.87 -6.34 -3.30
CA ASP A 268 -10.93 -6.19 -4.30
C ASP A 268 -10.96 -4.78 -4.90
N ALA A 269 -11.85 -4.55 -5.87
CA ALA A 269 -11.98 -3.27 -6.57
C ALA A 269 -12.49 -2.12 -5.69
N ASN A 270 -13.04 -2.39 -4.50
CA ASN A 270 -13.49 -1.37 -3.57
C ASN A 270 -12.38 -0.86 -2.64
N ASN A 271 -11.17 -1.46 -2.70
CA ASN A 271 -10.03 -1.05 -1.89
C ASN A 271 -9.79 0.47 -1.97
N LYS A 272 -9.80 1.15 -0.83
CA LYS A 272 -9.63 2.60 -0.72
C LYS A 272 -8.18 2.97 -0.38
N ILE A 273 -7.86 4.25 -0.54
CA ILE A 273 -6.56 4.80 -0.18
C ILE A 273 -6.52 5.08 1.32
N VAL A 274 -5.46 4.60 1.98
CA VAL A 274 -5.16 4.93 3.38
C VAL A 274 -3.74 5.49 3.44
N PRO A 275 -3.56 6.81 3.60
CA PRO A 275 -2.26 7.41 3.84
C PRO A 275 -1.64 6.92 5.15
N PHE A 276 -0.32 6.82 5.21
CA PHE A 276 0.41 6.53 6.44
C PHE A 276 0.73 7.84 7.16
N GLY A 277 0.45 7.86 8.45
CA GLY A 277 0.59 9.06 9.27
C GLY A 277 -0.64 9.97 9.26
N PRO A 278 -0.49 11.27 9.55
CA PRO A 278 -1.59 12.23 9.41
C PRO A 278 -2.01 12.29 7.95
N SER A 279 -3.31 12.28 7.67
CA SER A 279 -3.76 12.43 6.29
C SER A 279 -3.28 13.77 5.74
N TYR A 280 -2.68 13.70 4.59
CA TYR A 280 -2.07 14.82 3.92
C TYR A 280 -3.18 15.81 3.48
N GLY A 281 -3.43 16.83 4.26
CA GLY A 281 -4.01 18.06 3.73
C GLY A 281 -3.02 18.59 2.70
N GLY A 282 -3.46 18.80 1.45
CA GLY A 282 -2.66 19.06 0.25
C GLY A 282 -1.37 19.88 0.44
N PRO A 283 -0.55 20.08 -0.57
CA PRO A 283 0.75 20.69 -0.43
C PRO A 283 0.64 22.00 0.35
N THR A 284 1.14 22.02 1.58
CA THR A 284 1.34 23.28 2.30
C THR A 284 2.29 24.09 1.45
N GLN A 285 1.92 25.30 1.07
CA GLN A 285 2.74 26.25 0.30
C GLN A 285 4.14 26.48 0.91
N GLU A 286 4.37 26.05 2.14
CA GLU A 286 5.66 26.17 2.83
C GLU A 286 6.75 25.17 2.38
N ALA A 287 6.40 24.08 1.68
CA ALA A 287 7.38 23.12 1.17
C ALA A 287 8.00 23.53 -0.19
N LEU A 288 7.63 24.68 -0.74
CA LEU A 288 8.09 25.21 -2.05
C LEU A 288 8.94 26.48 -1.91
N SER A 289 9.43 26.80 -0.72
CA SER A 289 10.43 27.87 -0.58
C SER A 289 11.83 27.29 -0.82
N PRO A 290 12.66 28.00 -1.62
CA PRO A 290 13.95 27.52 -2.15
C PRO A 290 15.00 27.27 -1.08
#